data_11a820e50fd02d5fc6d57edae0d164e7
#
_entry.id   11a820e50fd02d5fc6d57edae0d164e7
#
_cell.length_a   1.000
_cell.length_b   1.000
_cell.length_c   1.000
_cell.angle_alpha   90.00
_cell.angle_beta   90.00
_cell.angle_gamma   90.00
#
_symmetry.space_group_name_H-M   'P 1'
#
loop_
_entity.id
_entity.type
_entity.pdbx_description
1 polymer ?
#
loop_
_entity_poly.entity_id
_entity_poly.type
_entity_poly.pdbx_seq_one_letter_code
_entity_poly.pdbx_strand_id
1 'polypeptide(L)'
;MEKHLLPQRERYFKTALHVHTDVSDGFWTPEDLKACFKANGFSCVAFSDHNLITDQSHLNDEDFLTLTAYEMEFQEQGKGWYARNVHVNALAKKQDNLWQTAKPPKLYARSGEFIDKVQIDNVEYPYSMESINTFVEETNKHGFLCTYNHPMNNMMFQDEDMVLDGFWGIEVYNNDAYNCGHTYYADEKFQKFLMHGKRVFPVISDDCHSKTSFRGCCAWVGAKELTYDSMIEALEKGDFYSTNGPQIHSLYVDEEKVLHIESSEVVCVGLRSHCNFNKRMPPHGKGVPITKAKIDLKPWFDSINDEYKDKAFIRLVLIDADGNRAYTRPYWHEELV
;
A
#
# COMPACT_ATOMS: atom_id res chain seq x y z
N MET A 1 30.29 -0.63 -6.02
CA MET A 1 29.61 0.14 -4.91
C MET A 1 28.36 -0.60 -4.47
N GLU A 2 28.08 -0.61 -3.16
CA GLU A 2 26.82 -1.16 -2.64
C GLU A 2 25.64 -0.37 -3.17
N LYS A 3 24.59 -1.06 -3.62
CA LYS A 3 23.36 -0.45 -4.11
C LYS A 3 22.26 -0.64 -3.07
N HIS A 4 21.95 0.42 -2.35
CA HIS A 4 20.88 0.40 -1.35
C HIS A 4 19.50 0.38 -2.02
N LEU A 5 18.67 -0.58 -1.64
CA LEU A 5 17.32 -0.81 -2.15
C LEU A 5 16.25 -0.13 -1.28
N LEU A 6 16.61 0.17 -0.04
CA LEU A 6 15.88 1.09 0.82
C LEU A 6 16.80 2.27 1.15
N PRO A 7 16.30 3.51 1.19
CA PRO A 7 17.12 4.67 1.47
C PRO A 7 17.78 4.57 2.84
N GLN A 8 19.07 4.93 2.91
CA GLN A 8 19.74 5.10 4.18
C GLN A 8 19.26 6.39 4.83
N ARG A 9 18.41 6.28 5.87
CA ARG A 9 17.85 7.38 6.62
C ARG A 9 18.11 7.15 8.12
N GLU A 10 18.33 8.22 8.83
CA GLU A 10 18.39 8.19 10.30
C GLU A 10 17.03 7.81 10.91
N ARG A 11 15.95 8.19 10.22
CA ARG A 11 14.57 7.93 10.65
C ARG A 11 13.70 7.53 9.47
N TYR A 12 12.85 6.53 9.69
CA TYR A 12 11.71 6.18 8.87
C TYR A 12 10.43 6.64 9.57
N PHE A 13 9.47 7.12 8.81
CA PHE A 13 8.19 7.60 9.34
C PHE A 13 7.14 6.50 9.25
N LYS A 14 6.63 6.09 10.41
CA LYS A 14 5.54 5.12 10.49
C LYS A 14 4.26 5.77 9.98
N THR A 15 3.70 5.25 8.88
CA THR A 15 2.62 5.87 8.11
C THR A 15 1.46 4.91 7.94
N ALA A 16 0.23 5.34 8.26
CA ALA A 16 -1.00 4.65 7.91
C ALA A 16 -1.56 5.24 6.60
N LEU A 17 -1.89 4.38 5.64
CA LEU A 17 -2.33 4.80 4.30
C LEU A 17 -3.82 4.56 4.02
N HIS A 18 -4.56 3.98 4.99
CA HIS A 18 -5.99 3.70 4.86
C HIS A 18 -6.66 3.74 6.24
N VAL A 19 -7.43 4.81 6.49
CA VAL A 19 -8.06 5.08 7.79
C VAL A 19 -9.37 5.84 7.58
N HIS A 20 -10.43 5.41 8.29
CA HIS A 20 -11.75 6.04 8.28
C HIS A 20 -12.04 6.76 9.58
N THR A 21 -12.77 7.87 9.48
CA THR A 21 -13.21 8.68 10.62
C THR A 21 -14.73 8.68 10.73
N ASP A 22 -15.26 9.37 11.71
CA ASP A 22 -16.70 9.62 11.87
C ASP A 22 -17.28 10.55 10.79
N VAL A 23 -16.45 11.04 9.86
CA VAL A 23 -16.90 11.74 8.65
C VAL A 23 -17.58 10.75 7.70
N SER A 24 -17.10 9.51 7.62
CA SER A 24 -17.77 8.43 6.89
C SER A 24 -18.44 7.43 7.84
N ASP A 25 -17.84 6.29 8.07
CA ASP A 25 -18.38 5.19 8.85
C ASP A 25 -17.41 4.69 9.95
N GLY A 26 -16.31 5.39 10.15
CA GLY A 26 -15.45 5.19 11.30
C GLY A 26 -16.13 5.67 12.61
N PHE A 27 -15.66 5.15 13.73
CA PHE A 27 -16.22 5.46 15.07
C PHE A 27 -15.49 6.58 15.78
N TRP A 28 -14.34 7.03 15.27
CA TRP A 28 -13.50 8.04 15.91
C TRP A 28 -13.44 9.33 15.12
N THR A 29 -13.36 10.44 15.86
CA THR A 29 -13.05 11.72 15.25
C THR A 29 -11.61 11.70 14.70
N PRO A 30 -11.28 12.57 13.73
CA PRO A 30 -9.89 12.73 13.27
C PRO A 30 -8.91 13.03 14.43
N GLU A 31 -9.33 13.79 15.43
CA GLU A 31 -8.54 14.14 16.63
C GLU A 31 -8.26 12.90 17.51
N ASP A 32 -9.27 12.07 17.76
CA ASP A 32 -9.13 10.83 18.53
C ASP A 32 -8.20 9.85 17.82
N LEU A 33 -8.32 9.75 16.49
CA LEU A 33 -7.43 8.94 15.65
C LEU A 33 -5.99 9.45 15.72
N LYS A 34 -5.77 10.77 15.57
CA LYS A 34 -4.43 11.36 15.74
C LYS A 34 -3.84 10.96 17.09
N ALA A 35 -4.59 11.11 18.18
CA ALA A 35 -4.10 10.76 19.51
C ALA A 35 -3.73 9.27 19.62
N CYS A 36 -4.58 8.38 19.09
CA CYS A 36 -4.33 6.94 19.07
C CYS A 36 -3.09 6.58 18.23
N PHE A 37 -3.00 7.09 17.01
CA PHE A 37 -1.89 6.79 16.11
C PHE A 37 -0.55 7.31 16.64
N LYS A 38 -0.51 8.56 17.17
CA LYS A 38 0.70 9.11 17.82
C LYS A 38 1.13 8.25 19.02
N ALA A 39 0.19 7.83 19.88
CA ALA A 39 0.49 6.96 21.02
C ALA A 39 1.09 5.60 20.60
N ASN A 40 0.87 5.17 19.34
CA ASN A 40 1.41 3.95 18.75
C ASN A 40 2.59 4.19 17.79
N GLY A 41 3.22 5.38 17.88
CA GLY A 41 4.45 5.73 17.18
C GLY A 41 4.27 6.10 15.71
N PHE A 42 3.05 6.35 15.25
CA PHE A 42 2.81 6.87 13.91
C PHE A 42 3.15 8.35 13.83
N SER A 43 3.78 8.73 12.73
CA SER A 43 4.09 10.11 12.38
C SER A 43 3.24 10.65 11.25
N CYS A 44 2.56 9.77 10.50
CA CYS A 44 1.80 10.19 9.34
C CYS A 44 0.55 9.31 9.16
N VAL A 45 -0.58 9.92 8.78
CA VAL A 45 -1.85 9.22 8.55
C VAL A 45 -2.56 9.81 7.34
N ALA A 46 -2.95 8.96 6.39
CA ALA A 46 -3.88 9.30 5.32
C ALA A 46 -5.32 9.05 5.80
N PHE A 47 -6.08 10.11 5.98
CA PHE A 47 -7.50 10.02 6.26
C PHE A 47 -8.24 9.82 4.93
N SER A 48 -8.78 8.62 4.75
CA SER A 48 -9.37 8.15 3.48
C SER A 48 -10.86 7.80 3.64
N ASP A 49 -11.62 8.72 4.23
CA ASP A 49 -13.05 8.55 4.42
C ASP A 49 -13.77 8.17 3.11
N HIS A 50 -14.81 7.37 3.21
CA HIS A 50 -15.58 6.90 2.05
C HIS A 50 -16.20 8.03 1.26
N ASN A 51 -15.97 8.00 -0.04
CA ASN A 51 -16.65 8.78 -1.08
C ASN A 51 -16.52 10.31 -0.97
N LEU A 52 -15.74 10.83 -0.02
CA LEU A 52 -15.52 12.27 0.09
C LEU A 52 -14.11 12.59 0.61
N ILE A 53 -13.36 13.35 -0.20
CA ILE A 53 -12.08 13.89 0.22
C ILE A 53 -12.27 14.97 1.29
N THR A 54 -11.43 14.97 2.32
CA THR A 54 -11.47 15.98 3.38
C THR A 54 -10.10 16.54 3.69
N ASP A 55 -10.04 17.81 4.09
CA ASP A 55 -8.83 18.43 4.62
C ASP A 55 -8.76 18.29 6.13
N GLN A 56 -7.78 17.53 6.60
CA GLN A 56 -7.46 17.35 8.01
C GLN A 56 -6.12 18.03 8.41
N SER A 57 -5.64 18.97 7.60
CA SER A 57 -4.33 19.64 7.80
C SER A 57 -4.22 20.42 9.12
N HIS A 58 -5.34 20.81 9.71
CA HIS A 58 -5.38 21.44 11.04
C HIS A 58 -4.85 20.53 12.17
N LEU A 59 -4.73 19.23 11.90
CA LEU A 59 -4.16 18.25 12.84
C LEU A 59 -2.62 18.15 12.73
N ASN A 60 -2.00 18.77 11.74
CA ASN A 60 -0.54 18.71 11.58
C ASN A 60 0.15 19.42 12.74
N ASP A 61 1.26 18.83 13.20
CA ASP A 61 2.15 19.41 14.19
C ASP A 61 3.61 18.98 13.91
N GLU A 62 4.53 19.28 14.82
CA GLU A 62 5.98 19.04 14.62
C GLU A 62 6.32 17.57 14.32
N ASP A 63 5.56 16.62 14.86
CA ASP A 63 5.84 15.18 14.78
C ASP A 63 4.67 14.36 14.21
N PHE A 64 3.64 15.02 13.65
CA PHE A 64 2.49 14.38 13.04
C PHE A 64 2.01 15.12 11.78
N LEU A 65 1.86 14.36 10.70
CA LEU A 65 1.40 14.84 9.39
C LEU A 65 0.14 14.08 8.96
N THR A 66 -0.85 14.80 8.43
CA THR A 66 -1.99 14.23 7.73
C THR A 66 -1.75 14.23 6.22
N LEU A 67 -2.13 13.14 5.56
CA LEU A 67 -2.19 13.08 4.11
C LEU A 67 -3.66 13.15 3.68
N THR A 68 -3.93 13.99 2.70
CA THR A 68 -5.26 14.20 2.12
C THR A 68 -5.62 13.04 1.20
N ALA A 69 -6.69 12.33 1.51
CA ALA A 69 -7.11 11.16 0.75
C ALA A 69 -8.62 10.95 0.82
N TYR A 70 -9.14 10.04 0.02
CA TYR A 70 -10.48 9.48 0.14
C TYR A 70 -10.52 8.07 -0.45
N GLU A 71 -11.49 7.26 -0.02
CA GLU A 71 -11.78 5.97 -0.61
C GLU A 71 -13.04 6.01 -1.44
N MET A 72 -12.92 5.80 -2.76
CA MET A 72 -14.07 5.71 -3.65
C MET A 72 -14.59 4.28 -3.72
N GLU A 73 -15.91 4.12 -3.53
CA GLU A 73 -16.61 2.85 -3.63
C GLU A 73 -17.23 2.67 -5.03
N PHE A 74 -16.96 1.52 -5.65
CA PHE A 74 -17.64 1.06 -6.86
C PHE A 74 -18.38 -0.23 -6.54
N GLN A 75 -19.70 -0.21 -6.61
CA GLN A 75 -20.53 -1.36 -6.32
C GLN A 75 -21.46 -1.71 -7.47
N GLU A 76 -21.52 -3.00 -7.81
CA GLU A 76 -22.42 -3.52 -8.82
C GLU A 76 -23.89 -3.36 -8.38
N GLN A 77 -24.67 -2.67 -9.19
CA GLN A 77 -26.05 -2.36 -8.85
C GLN A 77 -27.02 -3.53 -9.09
N GLY A 78 -28.06 -3.62 -8.27
CA GLY A 78 -29.15 -4.57 -8.48
C GLY A 78 -28.83 -6.03 -8.14
N LYS A 79 -27.70 -6.33 -7.51
CA LYS A 79 -27.27 -7.69 -7.17
C LYS A 79 -27.44 -8.05 -5.68
N GLY A 80 -27.80 -7.09 -4.82
CA GLY A 80 -27.95 -7.32 -3.38
C GLY A 80 -26.68 -7.90 -2.77
N TRP A 81 -26.76 -8.98 -2.03
CA TRP A 81 -25.63 -9.66 -1.38
C TRP A 81 -24.62 -10.31 -2.35
N TYR A 82 -24.92 -10.38 -3.64
CA TYR A 82 -24.01 -10.90 -4.68
C TYR A 82 -23.31 -9.79 -5.45
N ALA A 83 -23.49 -8.54 -5.02
CA ALA A 83 -22.83 -7.40 -5.67
C ALA A 83 -21.32 -7.48 -5.50
N ARG A 84 -20.62 -7.38 -6.63
CA ARG A 84 -19.16 -7.17 -6.61
C ARG A 84 -18.88 -5.72 -6.27
N ASN A 85 -17.77 -5.47 -5.63
CA ASN A 85 -17.32 -4.13 -5.33
C ASN A 85 -15.82 -3.98 -5.62
N VAL A 86 -15.40 -2.75 -5.84
CA VAL A 86 -14.00 -2.34 -5.88
C VAL A 86 -13.90 -1.05 -5.10
N HIS A 87 -12.94 -0.97 -4.21
CA HIS A 87 -12.62 0.26 -3.52
C HIS A 87 -11.26 0.77 -3.94
N VAL A 88 -11.15 2.08 -4.08
CA VAL A 88 -9.95 2.76 -4.54
C VAL A 88 -9.62 3.92 -3.61
N ASN A 89 -8.49 3.83 -2.90
CA ASN A 89 -7.94 5.00 -2.23
C ASN A 89 -7.29 5.92 -3.25
N ALA A 90 -7.63 7.20 -3.17
CA ALA A 90 -6.99 8.29 -3.91
C ALA A 90 -6.26 9.20 -2.91
N LEU A 91 -4.94 9.12 -2.90
CA LEU A 91 -4.04 9.92 -2.06
C LEU A 91 -3.55 11.13 -2.85
N ALA A 92 -3.87 12.33 -2.40
CA ALA A 92 -3.47 13.57 -3.06
C ALA A 92 -1.95 13.79 -2.98
N LYS A 93 -1.33 14.23 -4.09
CA LYS A 93 0.10 14.57 -4.14
C LYS A 93 0.41 15.94 -3.55
N LYS A 94 -0.61 16.76 -3.29
CA LYS A 94 -0.53 18.05 -2.61
C LYS A 94 -1.60 18.12 -1.53
N GLN A 95 -1.25 18.67 -0.39
CA GLN A 95 -2.13 18.71 0.77
C GLN A 95 -3.43 19.50 0.52
N ASP A 96 -3.35 20.56 -0.25
CA ASP A 96 -4.46 21.44 -0.60
C ASP A 96 -5.25 20.99 -1.84
N ASN A 97 -4.91 19.83 -2.42
CA ASN A 97 -5.66 19.27 -3.52
C ASN A 97 -6.93 18.57 -3.03
N LEU A 98 -8.02 19.32 -3.01
CA LEU A 98 -9.36 18.84 -2.64
C LEU A 98 -10.23 18.59 -3.89
N TRP A 99 -9.60 18.20 -4.99
CA TRP A 99 -10.29 17.77 -6.20
C TRP A 99 -10.80 16.34 -6.05
N GLN A 100 -12.05 16.10 -6.42
CA GLN A 100 -12.63 14.76 -6.46
C GLN A 100 -13.18 14.47 -7.84
N THR A 101 -12.61 13.48 -8.49
CA THR A 101 -12.87 13.10 -9.89
C THR A 101 -14.30 12.60 -10.11
N ALA A 102 -14.96 12.09 -9.08
CA ALA A 102 -16.28 11.46 -9.21
C ALA A 102 -17.27 12.07 -8.22
N LYS A 103 -18.54 12.15 -8.68
CA LYS A 103 -19.65 12.38 -7.77
C LYS A 103 -19.77 11.23 -6.79
N PRO A 104 -19.88 11.49 -5.47
CA PRO A 104 -20.08 10.45 -4.47
C PRO A 104 -21.29 9.57 -4.79
N PRO A 105 -21.17 8.24 -4.82
CA PRO A 105 -22.33 7.36 -5.02
C PRO A 105 -23.29 7.42 -3.84
N LYS A 106 -22.78 7.69 -2.65
CA LYS A 106 -23.53 7.99 -1.42
C LYS A 106 -22.71 8.92 -0.53
N LEU A 107 -23.37 9.66 0.34
CA LEU A 107 -22.75 10.42 1.41
C LEU A 107 -23.04 9.75 2.74
N TYR A 108 -22.04 9.75 3.60
CA TYR A 108 -22.12 9.25 4.97
C TYR A 108 -22.57 10.37 5.95
N ALA A 109 -22.82 10.01 7.21
CA ALA A 109 -23.50 10.86 8.17
C ALA A 109 -22.93 12.29 8.31
N ARG A 110 -21.59 12.44 8.35
CA ARG A 110 -20.95 13.76 8.49
C ARG A 110 -20.36 14.32 7.21
N SER A 111 -20.37 13.56 6.11
CA SER A 111 -19.81 14.02 4.82
C SER A 111 -20.42 15.36 4.37
N GLY A 112 -21.70 15.61 4.68
CA GLY A 112 -22.37 16.87 4.34
C GLY A 112 -21.73 18.14 4.95
N GLU A 113 -20.98 18.02 6.05
CA GLU A 113 -20.27 19.14 6.66
C GLU A 113 -19.04 19.63 5.85
N PHE A 114 -18.56 18.79 4.93
CA PHE A 114 -17.34 19.00 4.17
C PHE A 114 -17.56 19.20 2.67
N ILE A 115 -18.71 18.78 2.14
CA ILE A 115 -18.97 18.73 0.69
C ILE A 115 -18.80 20.08 -0.01
N ASP A 116 -19.18 21.19 0.64
CA ASP A 116 -19.06 22.53 0.08
C ASP A 116 -17.60 23.04 -0.02
N LYS A 117 -16.65 22.30 0.58
CA LYS A 117 -15.21 22.62 0.58
C LYS A 117 -14.45 21.87 -0.51
N VAL A 118 -15.11 20.94 -1.20
CA VAL A 118 -14.51 20.02 -2.16
C VAL A 118 -14.92 20.40 -3.57
N GLN A 119 -13.96 20.39 -4.48
CA GLN A 119 -14.24 20.52 -5.91
C GLN A 119 -14.58 19.15 -6.49
N ILE A 120 -15.84 18.89 -6.75
CA ILE A 120 -16.32 17.58 -7.23
C ILE A 120 -16.71 17.67 -8.70
N ASP A 121 -16.16 16.78 -9.52
CA ASP A 121 -16.63 16.59 -10.87
C ASP A 121 -18.04 15.97 -10.89
N ASN A 122 -18.93 16.52 -11.71
CA ASN A 122 -20.29 15.99 -11.85
C ASN A 122 -20.30 14.78 -12.80
N VAL A 123 -19.43 13.79 -12.54
CA VAL A 123 -19.30 12.56 -13.31
C VAL A 123 -19.61 11.37 -12.41
N GLU A 124 -20.40 10.45 -12.91
CA GLU A 124 -20.70 9.17 -12.26
C GLU A 124 -19.91 8.06 -12.97
N TYR A 125 -19.27 7.20 -12.18
CA TYR A 125 -18.55 6.03 -12.68
C TYR A 125 -19.31 4.77 -12.23
N PRO A 126 -20.17 4.18 -13.08
CA PRO A 126 -20.85 2.94 -12.73
C PRO A 126 -19.86 1.79 -12.60
N TYR A 127 -20.21 0.78 -11.81
CA TYR A 127 -19.35 -0.40 -11.64
C TYR A 127 -19.09 -1.11 -12.97
N SER A 128 -17.90 -1.02 -13.47
CA SER A 128 -17.29 -1.86 -14.50
C SER A 128 -15.77 -1.68 -14.45
N MET A 129 -15.01 -2.65 -14.90
CA MET A 129 -13.55 -2.54 -14.92
C MET A 129 -13.08 -1.38 -15.81
N GLU A 130 -13.74 -1.14 -16.94
CA GLU A 130 -13.48 -0.01 -17.84
C GLU A 130 -13.72 1.34 -17.14
N SER A 131 -14.86 1.47 -16.47
CA SER A 131 -15.22 2.69 -15.75
C SER A 131 -14.25 2.97 -14.59
N ILE A 132 -13.85 1.92 -13.86
CA ILE A 132 -12.86 2.04 -12.78
C ILE A 132 -11.49 2.46 -13.34
N ASN A 133 -11.04 1.88 -14.44
CA ASN A 133 -9.80 2.30 -15.11
C ASN A 133 -9.86 3.77 -15.53
N THR A 134 -10.99 4.22 -16.11
CA THR A 134 -11.20 5.62 -16.48
C THR A 134 -11.13 6.54 -15.26
N PHE A 135 -11.79 6.16 -14.15
CA PHE A 135 -11.70 6.89 -12.89
C PHE A 135 -10.26 7.00 -12.38
N VAL A 136 -9.52 5.89 -12.36
CA VAL A 136 -8.12 5.87 -11.91
C VAL A 136 -7.24 6.73 -12.79
N GLU A 137 -7.41 6.66 -14.11
CA GLU A 137 -6.66 7.49 -15.07
C GLU A 137 -6.93 8.99 -14.84
N GLU A 138 -8.20 9.40 -14.75
CA GLU A 138 -8.55 10.80 -14.50
C GLU A 138 -8.07 11.28 -13.12
N THR A 139 -8.24 10.46 -12.10
CA THR A 139 -7.77 10.77 -10.73
C THR A 139 -6.24 10.97 -10.70
N ASN A 140 -5.49 10.11 -11.38
CA ASN A 140 -4.03 10.27 -11.51
C ASN A 140 -3.64 11.57 -12.24
N LYS A 141 -4.36 11.96 -13.31
CA LYS A 141 -4.15 13.23 -14.04
C LYS A 141 -4.35 14.44 -13.14
N HIS A 142 -5.24 14.35 -12.17
CA HIS A 142 -5.50 15.39 -11.17
C HIS A 142 -4.55 15.37 -9.98
N GLY A 143 -3.48 14.58 -10.06
CA GLY A 143 -2.39 14.60 -9.07
C GLY A 143 -2.66 13.74 -7.84
N PHE A 144 -3.15 12.54 -8.03
CA PHE A 144 -3.33 11.53 -6.99
C PHE A 144 -2.47 10.29 -7.23
N LEU A 145 -2.32 9.49 -6.17
CA LEU A 145 -1.82 8.12 -6.19
C LEU A 145 -2.99 7.20 -5.84
N CYS A 146 -3.37 6.31 -6.77
CA CYS A 146 -4.48 5.40 -6.57
C CYS A 146 -4.02 4.04 -6.05
N THR A 147 -4.66 3.54 -4.98
CA THR A 147 -4.44 2.19 -4.44
C THR A 147 -5.68 1.33 -4.64
N TYR A 148 -5.48 0.11 -5.15
CA TYR A 148 -6.52 -0.91 -5.20
C TYR A 148 -6.65 -1.56 -3.83
N ASN A 149 -7.75 -1.28 -3.11
CA ASN A 149 -7.96 -1.67 -1.74
C ASN A 149 -8.49 -3.11 -1.63
N HIS A 150 -8.11 -3.79 -0.55
CA HIS A 150 -8.58 -5.12 -0.10
C HIS A 150 -9.12 -6.03 -1.22
N PRO A 151 -8.31 -6.35 -2.24
CA PRO A 151 -8.76 -7.05 -3.45
C PRO A 151 -9.31 -8.46 -3.17
N MET A 152 -9.14 -8.98 -1.96
CA MET A 152 -9.69 -10.25 -1.54
C MET A 152 -11.10 -10.15 -0.95
N ASN A 153 -11.60 -8.91 -0.75
CA ASN A 153 -12.95 -8.62 -0.20
C ASN A 153 -13.97 -8.25 -1.28
N ASN A 154 -13.62 -8.24 -2.53
CA ASN A 154 -14.44 -7.67 -3.60
C ASN A 154 -15.43 -8.63 -4.27
N MET A 155 -15.61 -9.83 -3.74
CA MET A 155 -16.52 -10.87 -4.26
C MET A 155 -16.30 -11.24 -5.73
N MET A 156 -15.11 -10.97 -6.26
CA MET A 156 -14.77 -11.35 -7.64
C MET A 156 -14.38 -12.83 -7.71
N PHE A 157 -15.06 -13.52 -8.60
CA PHE A 157 -14.69 -14.89 -8.98
C PHE A 157 -13.67 -14.79 -10.11
N GLN A 158 -12.55 -15.48 -10.00
CA GLN A 158 -11.47 -15.48 -10.97
C GLN A 158 -10.66 -14.16 -11.00
N ASP A 159 -9.92 -13.94 -12.07
CA ASP A 159 -9.00 -12.83 -12.25
C ASP A 159 -9.63 -11.67 -13.07
N GLU A 160 -10.91 -11.39 -12.85
CA GLU A 160 -11.64 -10.32 -13.59
C GLU A 160 -10.99 -8.95 -13.39
N ASP A 161 -10.39 -8.71 -12.23
CA ASP A 161 -9.70 -7.49 -11.88
C ASP A 161 -8.28 -7.38 -12.47
N MET A 162 -7.80 -8.40 -13.16
CA MET A 162 -6.48 -8.34 -13.81
C MET A 162 -6.41 -7.31 -14.95
N VAL A 163 -7.56 -6.83 -15.45
CA VAL A 163 -7.62 -5.76 -16.45
C VAL A 163 -7.56 -4.36 -15.85
N LEU A 164 -7.67 -4.24 -14.51
CA LEU A 164 -7.49 -2.98 -13.81
C LEU A 164 -6.05 -2.46 -13.98
N ASP A 165 -5.88 -1.15 -14.23
CA ASP A 165 -4.60 -0.54 -14.54
C ASP A 165 -4.46 0.87 -13.96
N GLY A 166 -3.26 1.43 -14.03
CA GLY A 166 -2.97 2.79 -13.57
C GLY A 166 -2.83 2.96 -12.06
N PHE A 167 -2.93 1.89 -11.28
CA PHE A 167 -2.76 1.94 -9.83
C PHE A 167 -1.29 2.14 -9.45
N TRP A 168 -1.07 2.99 -8.45
CA TRP A 168 0.21 3.15 -7.75
C TRP A 168 0.47 1.99 -6.78
N GLY A 169 -0.57 1.54 -6.07
CA GLY A 169 -0.46 0.50 -5.05
C GLY A 169 -1.59 -0.52 -5.10
N ILE A 170 -1.37 -1.63 -4.41
CA ILE A 170 -2.36 -2.67 -4.16
C ILE A 170 -2.26 -3.11 -2.70
N GLU A 171 -3.36 -3.20 -1.99
CA GLU A 171 -3.35 -3.75 -0.65
C GLU A 171 -3.10 -5.26 -0.67
N VAL A 172 -1.95 -5.64 -0.13
CA VAL A 172 -1.57 -7.05 0.02
C VAL A 172 -2.04 -7.64 1.34
N TYR A 173 -2.44 -6.77 2.28
CA TYR A 173 -3.10 -7.11 3.54
C TYR A 173 -3.94 -5.94 4.02
N ASN A 174 -5.15 -6.25 4.53
CA ASN A 174 -6.07 -5.31 5.12
C ASN A 174 -6.62 -5.94 6.41
N ASN A 175 -6.46 -5.26 7.55
CA ASN A 175 -6.79 -5.83 8.84
C ASN A 175 -8.29 -5.85 9.13
N ASP A 176 -9.05 -4.89 8.63
CA ASP A 176 -10.52 -4.90 8.80
C ASP A 176 -11.15 -6.03 8.00
N ALA A 177 -10.74 -6.21 6.74
CA ALA A 177 -11.14 -7.37 5.93
C ALA A 177 -10.77 -8.70 6.60
N TYR A 178 -9.59 -8.78 7.22
CA TYR A 178 -9.18 -9.94 8.00
C TYR A 178 -10.12 -10.22 9.18
N ASN A 179 -10.48 -9.20 9.95
CA ASN A 179 -11.39 -9.31 11.09
C ASN A 179 -12.81 -9.73 10.65
N CYS A 180 -13.20 -9.39 9.43
CA CYS A 180 -14.45 -9.83 8.81
C CYS A 180 -14.40 -11.29 8.28
N GLY A 181 -13.27 -11.99 8.44
CA GLY A 181 -13.11 -13.39 8.05
C GLY A 181 -12.69 -13.60 6.60
N HIS A 182 -12.26 -12.57 5.91
CA HIS A 182 -11.72 -12.67 4.55
C HIS A 182 -10.28 -13.22 4.55
N THR A 183 -9.81 -13.69 3.38
CA THR A 183 -8.46 -14.24 3.24
C THR A 183 -7.40 -13.20 3.54
N TYR A 184 -6.35 -13.62 4.25
CA TYR A 184 -5.37 -12.77 4.91
C TYR A 184 -4.53 -11.89 3.98
N TYR A 185 -3.89 -12.51 2.98
CA TYR A 185 -2.89 -11.83 2.15
C TYR A 185 -3.20 -12.01 0.67
N ALA A 186 -3.12 -10.92 -0.08
CA ALA A 186 -3.29 -10.92 -1.53
C ALA A 186 -1.96 -11.17 -2.29
N ASP A 187 -1.06 -11.99 -1.72
CA ASP A 187 0.26 -12.29 -2.28
C ASP A 187 0.22 -12.78 -3.72
N GLU A 188 -0.72 -13.69 -4.01
CA GLU A 188 -0.85 -14.27 -5.34
C GLU A 188 -1.37 -13.24 -6.34
N LYS A 189 -2.36 -12.44 -5.94
CA LYS A 189 -2.89 -11.37 -6.77
C LYS A 189 -1.84 -10.31 -7.07
N PHE A 190 -1.10 -9.88 -6.05
CA PHE A 190 0.02 -8.96 -6.22
C PHE A 190 1.07 -9.53 -7.20
N GLN A 191 1.47 -10.81 -7.02
CA GLN A 191 2.40 -11.46 -7.93
C GLN A 191 1.87 -11.50 -9.37
N LYS A 192 0.58 -11.79 -9.56
CA LYS A 192 -0.05 -11.78 -10.90
C LYS A 192 -0.02 -10.39 -11.52
N PHE A 193 -0.34 -9.34 -10.77
CA PHE A 193 -0.24 -7.96 -11.25
C PHE A 193 1.16 -7.65 -11.79
N LEU A 194 2.21 -7.98 -11.03
CA LEU A 194 3.60 -7.79 -11.45
C LEU A 194 3.95 -8.62 -12.69
N MET A 195 3.49 -9.87 -12.74
CA MET A 195 3.71 -10.76 -13.90
C MET A 195 3.02 -10.27 -15.20
N HIS A 196 1.93 -9.48 -15.05
CA HIS A 196 1.28 -8.80 -16.18
C HIS A 196 1.93 -7.45 -16.51
N GLY A 197 3.09 -7.14 -15.91
CA GLY A 197 3.85 -5.93 -16.19
C GLY A 197 3.35 -4.67 -15.46
N LYS A 198 2.40 -4.81 -14.53
CA LYS A 198 1.91 -3.69 -13.73
C LYS A 198 2.93 -3.31 -12.67
N ARG A 199 3.28 -2.03 -12.61
CA ARG A 199 4.28 -1.50 -11.66
C ARG A 199 3.58 -0.94 -10.43
N VAL A 200 3.11 -1.81 -9.55
CA VAL A 200 2.37 -1.47 -8.34
C VAL A 200 3.20 -1.73 -7.09
N PHE A 201 2.96 -0.95 -6.03
CA PHE A 201 3.60 -1.11 -4.72
C PHE A 201 2.69 -1.91 -3.76
N PRO A 202 3.27 -2.75 -2.87
CA PRO A 202 2.48 -3.45 -1.87
C PRO A 202 2.13 -2.51 -0.71
N VAL A 203 0.85 -2.40 -0.38
CA VAL A 203 0.35 -1.65 0.77
C VAL A 203 -0.17 -2.63 1.81
N ILE A 204 0.12 -2.38 3.08
CA ILE A 204 -0.47 -3.05 4.24
C ILE A 204 -1.17 -1.98 5.07
N SER A 205 -2.45 -2.20 5.35
CA SER A 205 -3.28 -1.25 6.07
C SER A 205 -4.10 -1.89 7.17
N ASP A 206 -4.54 -1.06 8.11
CA ASP A 206 -5.54 -1.42 9.10
C ASP A 206 -6.95 -1.28 8.54
N ASP A 207 -7.16 -0.36 7.59
CA ASP A 207 -8.51 0.06 7.18
C ASP A 207 -9.31 0.41 8.43
N CYS A 208 -8.75 1.34 9.20
CA CYS A 208 -9.10 1.52 10.60
C CYS A 208 -10.42 2.27 10.75
N HIS A 209 -11.49 1.55 11.09
CA HIS A 209 -12.81 2.12 11.41
C HIS A 209 -13.03 2.26 12.91
N SER A 210 -12.33 1.44 13.72
CA SER A 210 -12.56 1.37 15.16
C SER A 210 -11.34 0.84 15.90
N LYS A 211 -11.41 0.80 17.22
CA LYS A 211 -10.36 0.20 18.05
C LYS A 211 -10.11 -1.28 17.74
N THR A 212 -11.12 -2.00 17.27
CA THR A 212 -11.00 -3.43 16.96
C THR A 212 -10.33 -3.67 15.61
N SER A 213 -10.42 -2.72 14.66
CA SER A 213 -9.70 -2.80 13.38
C SER A 213 -8.26 -2.26 13.46
N PHE A 214 -7.91 -1.52 14.52
CA PHE A 214 -6.55 -1.02 14.72
C PHE A 214 -5.60 -2.15 15.16
N ARG A 215 -4.60 -2.46 14.33
CA ARG A 215 -3.51 -3.41 14.64
C ARG A 215 -2.12 -2.77 14.58
N GLY A 216 -2.02 -1.61 13.97
CA GLY A 216 -0.76 -0.90 13.78
C GLY A 216 -0.06 -1.24 12.47
N CYS A 217 -0.80 -1.73 11.47
CA CYS A 217 -0.36 -1.92 10.10
C CYS A 217 0.15 -0.61 9.51
N CYS A 218 1.27 -0.63 8.80
CA CYS A 218 1.89 0.60 8.33
C CYS A 218 2.80 0.41 7.12
N ALA A 219 3.05 1.53 6.44
CA ALA A 219 4.24 1.72 5.63
C ALA A 219 5.32 2.45 6.47
N TRP A 220 6.55 1.92 6.49
CA TRP A 220 7.71 2.64 6.99
C TRP A 220 8.31 3.42 5.83
N VAL A 221 8.08 4.74 5.83
CA VAL A 221 8.46 5.63 4.73
C VAL A 221 9.80 6.31 5.00
N GLY A 222 10.77 6.09 4.11
CA GLY A 222 12.12 6.64 4.17
C GLY A 222 12.21 8.05 3.58
N ALA A 223 11.30 8.96 3.95
CA ALA A 223 11.33 10.36 3.52
C ALA A 223 12.51 11.11 4.16
N LYS A 224 12.93 12.23 3.55
CA LYS A 224 14.02 13.06 4.07
C LYS A 224 13.61 13.78 5.36
N GLU A 225 12.37 14.25 5.39
CA GLU A 225 11.78 15.00 6.50
C GLU A 225 10.26 14.74 6.57
N LEU A 226 9.64 15.08 7.70
CA LEU A 226 8.20 14.93 7.88
C LEU A 226 7.47 16.16 7.30
N THR A 227 7.52 16.28 5.99
CA THR A 227 6.75 17.28 5.24
C THR A 227 5.93 16.59 4.16
N TYR A 228 4.83 17.21 3.74
CA TYR A 228 3.92 16.63 2.76
C TYR A 228 4.67 16.25 1.47
N ASP A 229 5.42 17.20 0.90
CA ASP A 229 6.15 16.97 -0.34
C ASP A 229 7.22 15.87 -0.22
N SER A 230 7.94 15.80 0.91
CA SER A 230 8.96 14.78 1.13
C SER A 230 8.35 13.38 1.31
N MET A 231 7.20 13.30 1.99
CA MET A 231 6.48 12.04 2.15
C MET A 231 5.94 11.53 0.81
N ILE A 232 5.32 12.41 0.01
CA ILE A 232 4.81 12.05 -1.32
C ILE A 232 5.96 11.65 -2.26
N GLU A 233 7.07 12.39 -2.26
CA GLU A 233 8.26 12.03 -3.07
C GLU A 233 8.75 10.62 -2.73
N ALA A 234 8.82 10.27 -1.44
CA ALA A 234 9.24 8.95 -1.00
C ALA A 234 8.23 7.85 -1.40
N LEU A 235 6.93 8.11 -1.27
CA LEU A 235 5.88 7.18 -1.69
C LEU A 235 5.90 6.95 -3.21
N GLU A 236 6.02 8.00 -4.02
CA GLU A 236 6.11 7.89 -5.48
C GLU A 236 7.32 7.05 -5.94
N LYS A 237 8.47 7.20 -5.26
CA LYS A 237 9.68 6.43 -5.56
C LYS A 237 9.66 5.00 -5.04
N GLY A 238 8.73 4.68 -4.15
CA GLY A 238 8.73 3.40 -3.45
C GLY A 238 9.84 3.29 -2.39
N ASP A 239 10.28 4.42 -1.83
CA ASP A 239 11.25 4.51 -0.73
C ASP A 239 10.61 4.11 0.61
N PHE A 240 9.93 2.97 0.62
CA PHE A 240 9.24 2.43 1.78
C PHE A 240 9.12 0.90 1.71
N TYR A 241 8.75 0.31 2.82
CA TYR A 241 8.22 -1.05 2.89
C TYR A 241 6.97 -1.08 3.76
N SER A 242 6.07 -2.03 3.50
CA SER A 242 4.81 -2.16 4.23
C SER A 242 4.84 -3.37 5.16
N THR A 243 4.27 -3.24 6.36
CA THR A 243 4.34 -4.30 7.38
C THR A 243 3.17 -4.27 8.35
N ASN A 244 2.84 -5.45 8.88
CA ASN A 244 2.02 -5.62 10.08
C ASN A 244 2.79 -6.28 11.25
N GLY A 245 4.13 -6.24 11.21
CA GLY A 245 4.98 -6.79 12.28
C GLY A 245 6.47 -6.58 12.01
N PRO A 246 7.12 -7.38 11.16
CA PRO A 246 8.55 -7.32 10.94
C PRO A 246 9.06 -5.96 10.47
N GLN A 247 10.26 -5.58 10.91
CA GLN A 247 10.95 -4.37 10.46
C GLN A 247 12.16 -4.71 9.61
N ILE A 248 12.40 -3.93 8.55
CA ILE A 248 13.58 -4.04 7.70
C ILE A 248 14.53 -2.90 8.08
N HIS A 249 15.72 -3.22 8.57
CA HIS A 249 16.71 -2.25 9.03
C HIS A 249 17.72 -1.88 7.94
N SER A 250 18.07 -2.84 7.08
CA SER A 250 18.98 -2.63 5.97
C SER A 250 18.67 -3.57 4.81
N LEU A 251 18.78 -3.05 3.60
CA LEU A 251 18.57 -3.82 2.37
C LEU A 251 19.43 -3.25 1.25
N TYR A 252 20.41 -4.03 0.77
CA TYR A 252 21.29 -3.61 -0.32
C TYR A 252 21.85 -4.80 -1.10
N VAL A 253 22.31 -4.54 -2.31
CA VAL A 253 23.06 -5.50 -3.15
C VAL A 253 24.50 -5.02 -3.24
N ASP A 254 25.45 -5.93 -2.98
CA ASP A 254 26.87 -5.64 -3.09
C ASP A 254 27.43 -5.81 -4.51
N GLU A 255 28.71 -5.54 -4.69
CA GLU A 255 29.42 -5.66 -6.00
C GLU A 255 29.44 -7.10 -6.51
N GLU A 256 29.39 -8.09 -5.64
CA GLU A 256 29.36 -9.52 -5.98
C GLU A 256 27.94 -10.01 -6.32
N LYS A 257 26.96 -9.11 -6.39
CA LYS A 257 25.55 -9.42 -6.63
C LYS A 257 24.92 -10.25 -5.49
N VAL A 258 25.38 -10.07 -4.27
CA VAL A 258 24.76 -10.66 -3.08
C VAL A 258 23.80 -9.64 -2.47
N LEU A 259 22.56 -10.05 -2.27
CA LEU A 259 21.53 -9.28 -1.55
C LEU A 259 21.72 -9.50 -0.05
N HIS A 260 21.90 -8.41 0.67
CA HIS A 260 22.03 -8.38 2.13
C HIS A 260 20.75 -7.84 2.76
N ILE A 261 20.26 -8.53 3.77
CA ILE A 261 19.05 -8.17 4.51
C ILE A 261 19.39 -8.15 6.00
N GLU A 262 19.04 -7.06 6.68
CA GLU A 262 18.98 -6.98 8.15
C GLU A 262 17.57 -6.57 8.57
N SER A 263 17.00 -7.25 9.57
CA SER A 263 15.63 -7.05 10.02
C SER A 263 15.47 -7.30 11.52
N SER A 264 14.28 -7.00 12.06
CA SER A 264 13.84 -7.61 13.32
C SER A 264 13.85 -9.14 13.20
N GLU A 265 13.62 -9.87 14.29
CA GLU A 265 13.53 -11.33 14.24
C GLU A 265 12.43 -11.81 13.29
N VAL A 266 12.82 -12.68 12.35
CA VAL A 266 11.93 -13.32 11.39
C VAL A 266 12.26 -14.80 11.23
N VAL A 267 11.26 -15.63 10.97
CA VAL A 267 11.44 -17.08 10.72
C VAL A 267 11.55 -17.39 9.23
N CYS A 268 11.34 -16.40 8.39
CA CYS A 268 11.48 -16.56 6.94
C CYS A 268 11.79 -15.22 6.27
N VAL A 269 12.80 -15.22 5.42
CA VAL A 269 13.01 -14.22 4.37
C VAL A 269 12.77 -14.92 3.05
N GLY A 270 11.68 -14.59 2.37
CA GLY A 270 11.32 -15.12 1.06
C GLY A 270 11.66 -14.12 -0.04
N LEU A 271 12.48 -14.52 -1.01
CA LEU A 271 12.67 -13.78 -2.25
C LEU A 271 11.75 -14.39 -3.33
N ARG A 272 10.98 -13.53 -3.95
CA ARG A 272 10.13 -13.83 -5.11
C ARG A 272 10.64 -13.07 -6.33
N SER A 273 10.53 -13.69 -7.49
CA SER A 273 10.94 -13.08 -8.76
C SER A 273 9.87 -13.26 -9.84
N HIS A 274 10.12 -12.70 -11.01
CA HIS A 274 9.30 -12.89 -12.22
C HIS A 274 9.40 -14.32 -12.82
N CYS A 275 10.34 -15.13 -12.33
CA CYS A 275 10.62 -16.49 -12.85
C CYS A 275 10.77 -17.49 -11.70
N ASN A 276 11.24 -18.68 -11.98
CA ASN A 276 11.44 -19.74 -10.98
C ASN A 276 12.62 -19.50 -10.01
N PHE A 277 13.29 -18.35 -10.09
CA PHE A 277 14.30 -17.97 -9.11
C PHE A 277 13.61 -17.45 -7.84
N ASN A 278 13.17 -18.37 -6.97
CA ASN A 278 12.62 -18.07 -5.66
C ASN A 278 13.56 -18.64 -4.60
N LYS A 279 13.81 -17.88 -3.53
CA LYS A 279 14.69 -18.28 -2.43
C LYS A 279 13.97 -18.13 -1.10
N ARG A 280 14.34 -18.95 -0.15
CA ARG A 280 13.92 -18.86 1.25
C ARG A 280 15.14 -18.94 2.15
N MET A 281 15.20 -18.04 3.13
CA MET A 281 16.23 -18.06 4.17
C MET A 281 15.55 -18.12 5.55
N PRO A 282 16.00 -18.96 6.48
CA PRO A 282 17.03 -19.97 6.23
C PRO A 282 16.52 -21.10 5.34
N PRO A 283 17.41 -21.72 4.54
CA PRO A 283 17.03 -22.89 3.75
C PRO A 283 16.60 -24.02 4.71
N HIS A 284 15.45 -24.63 4.48
CA HIS A 284 14.90 -25.71 5.30
C HIS A 284 14.72 -25.39 6.80
N GLY A 285 14.83 -24.10 7.20
CA GLY A 285 14.66 -23.66 8.57
C GLY A 285 13.25 -23.92 9.08
N LYS A 286 13.12 -24.65 10.16
CA LYS A 286 11.87 -24.82 10.90
C LYS A 286 11.84 -23.77 11.99
N GLY A 287 11.37 -22.56 11.67
CA GLY A 287 11.06 -21.56 12.68
C GLY A 287 12.22 -21.05 13.54
N VAL A 288 13.48 -21.21 13.10
CA VAL A 288 14.61 -20.61 13.80
C VAL A 288 14.66 -19.13 13.44
N PRO A 289 14.52 -18.24 14.42
CA PRO A 289 14.56 -16.80 14.15
C PRO A 289 15.93 -16.38 13.61
N ILE A 290 15.90 -15.49 12.62
CA ILE A 290 17.09 -14.84 12.06
C ILE A 290 16.84 -13.33 11.99
N THR A 291 17.92 -12.56 12.10
CA THR A 291 17.91 -11.10 11.92
C THR A 291 18.71 -10.66 10.71
N LYS A 292 19.46 -11.60 10.10
CA LYS A 292 20.29 -11.33 8.91
C LYS A 292 20.16 -12.46 7.93
N ALA A 293 20.11 -12.09 6.64
CA ALA A 293 20.15 -13.06 5.54
C ALA A 293 20.99 -12.51 4.39
N LYS A 294 21.53 -13.46 3.59
CA LYS A 294 22.25 -13.17 2.34
C LYS A 294 21.71 -14.07 1.25
N ILE A 295 21.47 -13.50 0.07
CA ILE A 295 20.99 -14.25 -1.09
C ILE A 295 21.86 -13.90 -2.30
N ASP A 296 22.52 -14.90 -2.88
CA ASP A 296 23.26 -14.75 -4.12
C ASP A 296 22.27 -14.54 -5.27
N LEU A 297 22.32 -13.36 -5.90
CA LEU A 297 21.51 -12.99 -7.05
C LEU A 297 22.19 -13.27 -8.40
N LYS A 298 23.46 -13.66 -8.42
CA LYS A 298 24.20 -13.91 -9.68
C LYS A 298 23.49 -14.87 -10.61
N PRO A 299 22.94 -16.04 -10.13
CA PRO A 299 22.19 -16.93 -11.01
C PRO A 299 20.92 -16.30 -11.61
N TRP A 300 20.30 -15.34 -10.90
CA TRP A 300 19.15 -14.61 -11.42
C TRP A 300 19.59 -13.64 -12.51
N PHE A 301 20.65 -12.85 -12.31
CA PHE A 301 21.20 -11.95 -13.32
C PHE A 301 21.64 -12.71 -14.57
N ASP A 302 22.31 -13.86 -14.40
CA ASP A 302 22.79 -14.70 -15.52
C ASP A 302 21.64 -15.33 -16.33
N SER A 303 20.43 -15.45 -15.76
CA SER A 303 19.24 -16.00 -16.40
C SER A 303 18.44 -14.99 -17.22
N ILE A 304 18.71 -13.70 -17.06
CA ILE A 304 17.95 -12.63 -17.73
C ILE A 304 18.52 -12.41 -19.13
N ASN A 305 17.65 -12.53 -20.13
CA ASN A 305 17.94 -12.20 -21.50
C ASN A 305 17.16 -10.95 -21.97
N ASP A 306 17.40 -10.51 -23.19
CA ASP A 306 16.77 -9.30 -23.75
C ASP A 306 15.23 -9.37 -23.83
N GLU A 307 14.66 -10.57 -23.92
CA GLU A 307 13.21 -10.77 -23.98
C GLU A 307 12.52 -10.44 -22.66
N TYR A 308 13.20 -10.70 -21.53
CA TYR A 308 12.60 -10.62 -20.19
C TYR A 308 13.13 -9.46 -19.32
N LYS A 309 14.20 -8.77 -19.73
CA LYS A 309 14.85 -7.74 -18.89
C LYS A 309 13.91 -6.65 -18.40
N ASP A 310 12.96 -6.20 -19.23
CA ASP A 310 12.01 -5.14 -18.89
C ASP A 310 10.87 -5.62 -17.96
N LYS A 311 10.74 -6.94 -17.81
CA LYS A 311 9.75 -7.61 -16.94
C LYS A 311 10.37 -8.28 -15.74
N ALA A 312 11.70 -8.28 -15.67
CA ALA A 312 12.43 -8.97 -14.62
C ALA A 312 12.44 -8.15 -13.32
N PHE A 313 12.00 -8.77 -12.23
CA PHE A 313 12.01 -8.17 -10.90
C PHE A 313 12.31 -9.20 -9.81
N ILE A 314 12.76 -8.70 -8.68
CA ILE A 314 12.77 -9.41 -7.39
C ILE A 314 12.01 -8.60 -6.35
N ARG A 315 11.43 -9.26 -5.37
CA ARG A 315 10.82 -8.67 -4.18
C ARG A 315 11.01 -9.56 -2.96
N LEU A 316 10.91 -8.98 -1.78
CA LEU A 316 11.03 -9.73 -0.53
C LEU A 316 9.72 -9.77 0.24
N VAL A 317 9.54 -10.88 0.95
CA VAL A 317 8.54 -11.06 2.00
C VAL A 317 9.27 -11.60 3.23
N LEU A 318 9.21 -10.87 4.33
CA LEU A 318 9.71 -11.30 5.63
C LEU A 318 8.54 -11.77 6.49
N ILE A 319 8.71 -12.88 7.22
CA ILE A 319 7.64 -13.46 8.04
C ILE A 319 8.19 -13.71 9.43
N ASP A 320 7.51 -13.18 10.47
CA ASP A 320 7.86 -13.44 11.87
C ASP A 320 7.23 -14.74 12.39
N ALA A 321 7.46 -15.05 13.67
CA ALA A 321 6.96 -16.26 14.31
C ALA A 321 5.41 -16.30 14.43
N ASP A 322 4.77 -15.13 14.46
CA ASP A 322 3.33 -14.97 14.57
C ASP A 322 2.63 -14.96 13.19
N GLY A 323 3.41 -15.03 12.10
CA GLY A 323 2.92 -15.02 10.73
C GLY A 323 2.67 -13.62 10.16
N ASN A 324 3.03 -12.57 10.90
CA ASN A 324 3.02 -11.21 10.36
C ASN A 324 4.07 -11.05 9.28
N ARG A 325 3.85 -10.11 8.37
CA ARG A 325 4.71 -9.98 7.20
C ARG A 325 5.17 -8.55 6.97
N ALA A 326 6.36 -8.43 6.39
CA ALA A 326 6.82 -7.21 5.75
C ALA A 326 7.06 -7.47 4.25
N TYR A 327 6.66 -6.52 3.44
CA TYR A 327 6.79 -6.58 1.99
C TYR A 327 7.63 -5.43 1.49
N THR A 328 8.67 -5.75 0.69
CA THR A 328 9.31 -4.72 -0.13
C THR A 328 8.55 -4.51 -1.42
N ARG A 329 8.76 -3.36 -2.04
CA ARG A 329 8.37 -3.18 -3.43
C ARG A 329 9.10 -4.17 -4.35
N PRO A 330 8.62 -4.37 -5.59
CA PRO A 330 9.43 -5.00 -6.62
C PRO A 330 10.62 -4.09 -6.98
N TYR A 331 11.80 -4.70 -7.11
CA TYR A 331 13.00 -4.06 -7.64
C TYR A 331 13.23 -4.61 -9.03
N TRP A 332 13.09 -3.77 -10.02
CA TRP A 332 13.19 -4.15 -11.41
C TRP A 332 14.65 -4.30 -11.85
N HIS A 333 14.89 -5.11 -12.86
CA HIS A 333 16.26 -5.40 -13.33
C HIS A 333 17.05 -4.13 -13.66
N GLU A 334 16.44 -3.15 -14.34
CA GLU A 334 17.07 -1.88 -14.67
C GLU A 334 17.50 -1.06 -13.44
N GLU A 335 16.88 -1.32 -12.30
CA GLU A 335 17.23 -0.69 -11.01
C GLU A 335 18.39 -1.41 -10.31
N LEU A 336 18.73 -2.64 -10.72
CA LEU A 336 19.70 -3.51 -10.03
C LEU A 336 21.02 -3.66 -10.77
N VAL A 337 21.10 -3.22 -12.03
CA VAL A 337 22.31 -3.22 -12.87
C VAL A 337 23.18 -2.00 -12.66
#